data_95cd2c6075304564bb85fa1e32c0ab93
#
_entry.id   95cd2c6075304564bb85fa1e32c0ab93
#
_cell.length_a   1.000
_cell.length_b   1.000
_cell.length_c   1.000
_cell.angle_alpha   90.00
_cell.angle_beta   90.00
_cell.angle_gamma   90.00
#
_symmetry.space_group_name_H-M   'P 1'
#
loop_
_entity.id
_entity.type
_entity.pdbx_description
1 polymer ?
#
loop_
_entity_poly.entity_id
_entity_poly.type
_entity_poly.pdbx_seq_one_letter_code
_entity_poly.pdbx_strand_id
1 'polypeptide(L)'
;RRRPMATLIEAMRDVGMEVDDAGTATLPFLIHGRGAIPGGEVIVDASRSSQFVSALLLSAARFDAGATIRHVGPAVPSTPHIDMTVRMLSSHGVQVRQTADAPVVGHSRFTWHVDPQEIRAHDWTIEPDLSNALPFIAAAIVTSGRMHVRDWPQESFQPATDVLEVLRAFGARVMQDSGGLIVEGPSESEGISGIDVDLSAIGETAPTMAAIAVFARSASTLRGIGHIRGHETDRLAALETEITRLGGSISQTSDGLRIEPSTLRAGTFHTYDDHRMATSAAIIGTRVGGIDVENIDTTAKTLPDFANLWSAVIT
;
A
#
# COMPACT_ATOMS: atom_id res chain seq x y z
N ARG A 1 9.08 -11.94 14.02
CA ARG A 1 8.95 -10.50 13.76
C ARG A 1 7.97 -9.92 14.76
N ARG A 2 8.42 -8.89 15.48
CA ARG A 2 7.65 -8.28 16.57
C ARG A 2 6.91 -7.05 16.04
N ARG A 3 5.85 -7.26 15.21
CA ARG A 3 4.93 -6.15 14.92
C ARG A 3 4.18 -5.80 16.21
N PRO A 4 4.09 -4.54 16.59
CA PRO A 4 3.27 -4.13 17.73
C PRO A 4 1.80 -4.41 17.39
N MET A 5 1.14 -5.18 18.27
CA MET A 5 -0.26 -5.60 18.10
C MET A 5 -1.18 -4.93 19.12
N ALA A 6 -0.66 -4.02 19.95
CA ALA A 6 -1.40 -3.38 21.02
C ALA A 6 -2.76 -2.83 20.59
N THR A 7 -2.78 -1.98 19.56
CA THR A 7 -4.01 -1.36 19.06
C THR A 7 -5.08 -2.38 18.66
N LEU A 8 -4.67 -3.49 17.98
CA LEU A 8 -5.62 -4.54 17.59
C LEU A 8 -6.09 -5.34 18.81
N ILE A 9 -5.20 -5.68 19.74
CA ILE A 9 -5.53 -6.42 20.97
C ILE A 9 -6.52 -5.61 21.82
N GLU A 10 -6.27 -4.33 22.00
CA GLU A 10 -7.16 -3.41 22.73
C GLU A 10 -8.53 -3.35 22.04
N ALA A 11 -8.58 -3.14 20.72
CA ALA A 11 -9.82 -3.12 19.95
C ALA A 11 -10.59 -4.45 20.05
N MET A 12 -9.92 -5.62 20.07
CA MET A 12 -10.57 -6.91 20.31
C MET A 12 -11.16 -7.01 21.73
N ARG A 13 -10.47 -6.48 22.73
CA ARG A 13 -10.98 -6.44 24.10
C ARG A 13 -12.18 -5.51 24.22
N ASP A 14 -12.16 -4.35 23.55
CA ASP A 14 -13.27 -3.39 23.55
C ASP A 14 -14.57 -4.01 22.97
N VAL A 15 -14.49 -4.86 21.96
CA VAL A 15 -15.66 -5.60 21.44
C VAL A 15 -16.04 -6.82 22.29
N GLY A 16 -15.39 -7.03 23.43
CA GLY A 16 -15.72 -8.08 24.39
C GLY A 16 -15.03 -9.42 24.16
N MET A 17 -13.95 -9.47 23.35
CA MET A 17 -13.13 -10.68 23.24
C MET A 17 -12.21 -10.82 24.44
N GLU A 18 -12.03 -12.06 24.90
CA GLU A 18 -11.05 -12.39 25.91
C GLU A 18 -9.72 -12.74 25.23
N VAL A 19 -8.73 -11.85 25.37
CA VAL A 19 -7.41 -11.98 24.72
C VAL A 19 -6.32 -12.05 25.78
N ASP A 20 -5.55 -13.13 25.76
CA ASP A 20 -4.34 -13.32 26.59
C ASP A 20 -3.10 -13.14 25.70
N ASP A 21 -2.42 -12.04 25.88
CA ASP A 21 -1.18 -11.67 25.17
C ASP A 21 0.06 -11.77 26.10
N ALA A 22 -0.09 -12.36 27.27
CA ALA A 22 0.93 -12.44 28.32
C ALA A 22 1.57 -11.07 28.65
N GLY A 23 0.83 -9.98 28.45
CA GLY A 23 1.30 -8.60 28.68
C GLY A 23 2.36 -8.10 27.68
N THR A 24 2.57 -8.81 26.57
CA THR A 24 3.62 -8.44 25.59
C THR A 24 3.16 -7.54 24.48
N ALA A 25 1.84 -7.44 24.26
CA ALA A 25 1.21 -6.72 23.17
C ALA A 25 1.78 -7.10 21.77
N THR A 26 2.23 -8.36 21.63
CA THR A 26 2.82 -8.92 20.40
C THR A 26 2.29 -10.33 20.14
N LEU A 27 2.59 -10.89 18.98
CA LEU A 27 2.35 -12.30 18.68
C LEU A 27 3.42 -13.20 19.37
N PRO A 28 3.01 -14.43 19.79
CA PRO A 28 1.67 -15.00 19.75
C PRO A 28 0.79 -14.50 20.90
N PHE A 29 -0.53 -14.50 20.71
CA PHE A 29 -1.52 -14.32 21.77
C PHE A 29 -2.65 -15.35 21.62
N LEU A 30 -3.39 -15.58 22.68
CA LEU A 30 -4.49 -16.54 22.74
C LEU A 30 -5.83 -15.78 22.79
N ILE A 31 -6.82 -16.24 22.01
CA ILE A 31 -8.18 -15.76 22.07
C ILE A 31 -9.07 -16.86 22.66
N HIS A 32 -9.76 -16.56 23.75
CA HIS A 32 -10.72 -17.46 24.37
C HIS A 32 -12.12 -17.24 23.75
N GLY A 33 -12.41 -18.01 22.69
CA GLY A 33 -13.69 -17.90 21.96
C GLY A 33 -14.86 -18.40 22.78
N ARG A 34 -15.98 -17.67 22.76
CA ARG A 34 -17.26 -18.02 23.44
C ARG A 34 -18.40 -18.25 22.48
N GLY A 35 -18.12 -18.35 21.17
CA GLY A 35 -19.12 -18.59 20.11
C GLY A 35 -19.85 -17.34 19.61
N ALA A 36 -19.78 -16.22 20.35
CA ALA A 36 -20.34 -14.94 19.99
C ALA A 36 -19.40 -13.81 20.42
N ILE A 37 -19.50 -12.65 19.79
CA ILE A 37 -18.78 -11.44 20.13
C ILE A 37 -19.80 -10.37 20.45
N PRO A 38 -19.82 -9.78 21.67
CA PRO A 38 -20.80 -8.79 22.06
C PRO A 38 -20.85 -7.59 21.08
N GLY A 39 -19.71 -7.06 20.67
CA GLY A 39 -19.64 -5.85 19.87
C GLY A 39 -19.78 -4.57 20.72
N GLY A 40 -20.13 -3.47 20.08
CA GLY A 40 -20.31 -2.17 20.72
C GLY A 40 -19.38 -1.09 20.23
N GLU A 41 -19.06 -0.11 21.08
CA GLU A 41 -18.18 1.00 20.72
C GLU A 41 -16.70 0.60 20.88
N VAL A 42 -15.88 0.93 19.86
CA VAL A 42 -14.44 0.73 19.83
C VAL A 42 -13.75 2.05 19.50
N ILE A 43 -12.82 2.46 20.34
CA ILE A 43 -11.99 3.64 20.07
C ILE A 43 -10.62 3.15 19.60
N VAL A 44 -10.22 3.55 18.38
CA VAL A 44 -8.98 3.10 17.78
C VAL A 44 -8.18 4.27 17.21
N ASP A 45 -6.88 4.33 17.55
CA ASP A 45 -5.93 5.16 16.80
C ASP A 45 -5.42 4.36 15.60
N ALA A 46 -6.00 4.64 14.43
CA ALA A 46 -5.63 4.02 13.16
C ALA A 46 -4.60 4.84 12.35
N SER A 47 -3.97 5.85 12.94
CA SER A 47 -2.98 6.71 12.28
C SER A 47 -1.74 5.95 11.78
N ARG A 48 -1.50 4.76 12.31
CA ARG A 48 -0.40 3.89 11.87
C ARG A 48 -0.79 2.89 10.78
N SER A 49 -2.08 2.55 10.67
CA SER A 49 -2.56 1.60 9.68
C SER A 49 -4.10 1.60 9.57
N SER A 50 -4.60 1.79 8.36
CA SER A 50 -6.02 1.61 8.02
C SER A 50 -6.52 0.17 8.25
N GLN A 51 -5.61 -0.81 8.31
CA GLN A 51 -5.93 -2.23 8.53
C GLN A 51 -6.66 -2.49 9.85
N PHE A 52 -6.43 -1.67 10.89
CA PHE A 52 -7.14 -1.82 12.16
C PHE A 52 -8.64 -1.59 12.01
N VAL A 53 -9.02 -0.59 11.22
CA VAL A 53 -10.43 -0.32 10.91
C VAL A 53 -11.02 -1.41 10.02
N SER A 54 -10.35 -1.76 8.92
CA SER A 54 -10.81 -2.80 7.99
C SER A 54 -11.01 -4.15 8.68
N ALA A 55 -10.10 -4.55 9.59
CA ALA A 55 -10.21 -5.80 10.33
C ALA A 55 -11.49 -5.88 11.19
N LEU A 56 -11.85 -4.78 11.85
CA LEU A 56 -13.09 -4.69 12.63
C LEU A 56 -14.33 -4.67 11.73
N LEU A 57 -14.32 -3.89 10.65
CA LEU A 57 -15.43 -3.79 9.71
C LEU A 57 -15.81 -5.14 9.10
N LEU A 58 -14.83 -5.96 8.72
CA LEU A 58 -15.05 -7.26 8.07
C LEU A 58 -15.85 -8.23 8.93
N SER A 59 -15.84 -8.09 10.25
CA SER A 59 -16.54 -8.97 11.18
C SER A 59 -17.70 -8.32 11.91
N ALA A 60 -17.77 -6.99 11.94
CA ALA A 60 -18.71 -6.20 12.76
C ALA A 60 -20.20 -6.59 12.58
N ALA A 61 -20.62 -6.91 11.34
CA ALA A 61 -22.01 -7.32 11.05
C ALA A 61 -22.42 -8.61 11.76
N ARG A 62 -21.44 -9.42 12.24
CA ARG A 62 -21.68 -10.68 12.97
C ARG A 62 -21.58 -10.54 14.49
N PHE A 63 -21.26 -9.36 15.01
CA PHE A 63 -21.29 -9.10 16.44
C PHE A 63 -22.74 -8.91 16.92
N ASP A 64 -23.05 -9.30 18.16
CA ASP A 64 -24.40 -9.28 18.72
C ASP A 64 -25.01 -7.86 18.71
N ALA A 65 -24.22 -6.84 19.00
CA ALA A 65 -24.62 -5.43 18.95
C ALA A 65 -24.02 -4.66 17.75
N GLY A 66 -23.42 -5.37 16.78
CA GLY A 66 -22.65 -4.71 15.72
C GLY A 66 -21.40 -4.01 16.25
N ALA A 67 -20.92 -2.98 15.56
CA ALA A 67 -19.82 -2.16 16.05
C ALA A 67 -19.95 -0.70 15.64
N THR A 68 -19.52 0.20 16.55
CA THR A 68 -19.25 1.60 16.27
C THR A 68 -17.75 1.83 16.43
N ILE A 69 -17.05 1.91 15.32
CA ILE A 69 -15.59 2.06 15.28
C ILE A 69 -15.27 3.54 15.15
N ARG A 70 -14.67 4.11 16.17
CA ARG A 70 -14.32 5.53 16.22
C ARG A 70 -12.81 5.72 16.17
N HIS A 71 -12.34 6.34 15.08
CA HIS A 71 -10.95 6.75 14.99
C HIS A 71 -10.72 8.05 15.76
N VAL A 72 -9.65 8.09 16.54
CA VAL A 72 -9.16 9.28 17.24
C VAL A 72 -7.64 9.37 17.05
N GLY A 73 -7.15 10.51 16.57
CA GLY A 73 -5.71 10.70 16.37
C GLY A 73 -5.37 11.44 15.08
N PRO A 74 -4.11 11.40 14.64
CA PRO A 74 -3.67 11.92 13.35
C PRO A 74 -4.41 11.25 12.19
N ALA A 75 -4.32 11.82 10.99
CA ALA A 75 -5.00 11.30 9.80
C ALA A 75 -4.68 9.81 9.56
N VAL A 76 -5.71 9.05 9.22
CA VAL A 76 -5.55 7.63 8.85
C VAL A 76 -4.89 7.56 7.48
N PRO A 77 -3.76 6.87 7.32
CA PRO A 77 -3.15 6.67 6.01
C PRO A 77 -3.93 5.62 5.21
N SER A 78 -3.76 5.64 3.89
CA SER A 78 -4.33 4.62 3.00
C SER A 78 -5.85 4.42 3.20
N THR A 79 -6.59 5.51 3.41
CA THR A 79 -8.07 5.49 3.56
C THR A 79 -8.79 4.78 2.42
N PRO A 80 -8.33 4.81 1.15
CA PRO A 80 -8.96 4.06 0.08
C PRO A 80 -9.08 2.55 0.34
N HIS A 81 -8.22 1.96 1.18
CA HIS A 81 -8.36 0.55 1.57
C HIS A 81 -9.54 0.31 2.53
N ILE A 82 -9.90 1.32 3.34
CA ILE A 82 -11.13 1.25 4.14
C ILE A 82 -12.34 1.37 3.22
N ASP A 83 -12.31 2.30 2.27
CA ASP A 83 -13.39 2.49 1.29
C ASP A 83 -13.58 1.22 0.43
N MET A 84 -12.50 0.56 0.03
CA MET A 84 -12.52 -0.75 -0.63
C MET A 84 -13.23 -1.79 0.26
N THR A 85 -12.90 -1.85 1.54
CA THR A 85 -13.55 -2.77 2.50
C THR A 85 -15.05 -2.48 2.62
N VAL A 86 -15.44 -1.21 2.72
CA VAL A 86 -16.85 -0.78 2.80
C VAL A 86 -17.61 -1.15 1.52
N ARG A 87 -17.02 -0.90 0.35
CA ARG A 87 -17.63 -1.27 -0.95
C ARG A 87 -17.81 -2.78 -1.08
N MET A 88 -16.81 -3.57 -0.70
CA MET A 88 -16.93 -5.04 -0.72
C MET A 88 -18.00 -5.54 0.24
N LEU A 89 -18.07 -5.02 1.45
CA LEU A 89 -19.14 -5.33 2.40
C LEU A 89 -20.53 -4.97 1.84
N SER A 90 -20.66 -3.84 1.16
CA SER A 90 -21.90 -3.43 0.49
C SER A 90 -22.33 -4.43 -0.60
N SER A 91 -21.40 -5.02 -1.36
CA SER A 91 -21.71 -6.08 -2.32
C SER A 91 -22.28 -7.34 -1.66
N HIS A 92 -21.92 -7.58 -0.40
CA HIS A 92 -22.52 -8.63 0.44
C HIS A 92 -23.79 -8.21 1.17
N GLY A 93 -24.34 -7.02 0.87
CA GLY A 93 -25.55 -6.47 1.47
C GLY A 93 -25.34 -5.81 2.84
N VAL A 94 -24.10 -5.72 3.32
CA VAL A 94 -23.77 -5.10 4.61
C VAL A 94 -23.72 -3.58 4.46
N GLN A 95 -24.52 -2.88 5.28
CA GLN A 95 -24.54 -1.42 5.31
C GLN A 95 -23.55 -0.90 6.34
N VAL A 96 -22.64 -0.06 5.91
CA VAL A 96 -21.69 0.66 6.77
C VAL A 96 -22.01 2.15 6.68
N ARG A 97 -22.36 2.77 7.80
CA ARG A 97 -22.55 4.23 7.87
C ARG A 97 -21.23 4.87 8.31
N GLN A 98 -20.72 5.77 7.48
CA GLN A 98 -19.53 6.54 7.79
C GLN A 98 -19.88 7.98 8.07
N THR A 99 -19.33 8.54 9.15
CA THR A 99 -19.43 9.95 9.49
C THR A 99 -18.05 10.52 9.76
N ALA A 100 -17.87 11.77 9.37
CA ALA A 100 -16.66 12.53 9.69
C ALA A 100 -17.06 13.71 10.57
N ASP A 101 -16.46 13.84 11.72
CA ASP A 101 -16.61 15.03 12.55
C ASP A 101 -15.81 16.21 11.96
N ALA A 102 -16.17 17.41 12.36
CA ALA A 102 -15.40 18.59 11.96
C ALA A 102 -13.92 18.41 12.33
N PRO A 103 -12.99 18.66 11.39
CA PRO A 103 -11.57 18.46 11.65
C PRO A 103 -11.08 19.37 12.78
N VAL A 104 -10.42 18.78 13.77
CA VAL A 104 -9.65 19.49 14.77
C VAL A 104 -8.20 19.54 14.29
N VAL A 105 -7.52 20.67 14.45
CA VAL A 105 -6.14 20.83 13.98
C VAL A 105 -5.26 19.66 14.42
N GLY A 106 -4.67 18.94 13.45
CA GLY A 106 -3.80 17.80 13.69
C GLY A 106 -4.51 16.47 14.02
N HIS A 107 -5.84 16.45 14.05
CA HIS A 107 -6.60 15.22 14.33
C HIS A 107 -7.73 15.05 13.32
N SER A 108 -7.89 13.85 12.81
CA SER A 108 -9.07 13.42 12.05
C SER A 108 -9.95 12.56 12.95
N ARG A 109 -11.26 12.66 12.76
CA ARG A 109 -12.24 11.84 13.46
C ARG A 109 -13.18 11.24 12.44
N PHE A 110 -13.07 9.96 12.26
CA PHE A 110 -13.99 9.17 11.46
C PHE A 110 -14.69 8.16 12.35
N THR A 111 -15.96 7.94 12.10
CA THR A 111 -16.74 6.91 12.78
C THR A 111 -17.40 6.04 11.72
N TRP A 112 -17.23 4.75 11.83
CA TRP A 112 -17.91 3.74 11.04
C TRP A 112 -18.88 3.00 11.95
N HIS A 113 -20.10 2.88 11.53
CA HIS A 113 -21.13 2.17 12.27
C HIS A 113 -21.70 1.04 11.42
N VAL A 114 -21.74 -0.16 12.00
CA VAL A 114 -22.25 -1.38 11.38
C VAL A 114 -23.23 -2.02 12.36
N ASP A 115 -24.51 -2.07 11.99
CA ASP A 115 -25.51 -2.81 12.74
C ASP A 115 -25.36 -4.32 12.53
N PRO A 116 -25.84 -5.18 13.47
CA PRO A 116 -25.96 -6.61 13.22
C PRO A 116 -26.81 -6.86 11.99
N GLN A 117 -26.27 -7.62 11.03
CA GLN A 117 -26.98 -7.91 9.78
C GLN A 117 -26.45 -9.17 9.11
N GLU A 118 -27.25 -9.69 8.18
CA GLU A 118 -26.87 -10.86 7.39
C GLU A 118 -25.79 -10.47 6.36
N ILE A 119 -24.77 -11.31 6.25
CA ILE A 119 -23.78 -11.22 5.18
C ILE A 119 -24.21 -12.19 4.07
N ARG A 120 -24.60 -11.66 2.92
CA ARG A 120 -25.08 -12.46 1.79
C ARG A 120 -23.93 -13.03 0.99
N ALA A 121 -24.14 -14.19 0.41
CA ALA A 121 -23.21 -14.74 -0.57
C ALA A 121 -23.09 -13.82 -1.81
N HIS A 122 -21.92 -13.71 -2.34
CA HIS A 122 -21.61 -12.95 -3.56
C HIS A 122 -20.47 -13.64 -4.31
N ASP A 123 -20.63 -13.83 -5.62
CA ASP A 123 -19.58 -14.39 -6.46
C ASP A 123 -18.64 -13.27 -6.89
N TRP A 124 -17.33 -13.50 -6.69
CA TRP A 124 -16.30 -12.54 -7.03
C TRP A 124 -15.45 -13.02 -8.21
N THR A 125 -15.26 -12.14 -9.17
CA THR A 125 -14.10 -12.22 -10.08
C THR A 125 -13.04 -11.29 -9.50
N ILE A 126 -11.92 -11.87 -9.07
CA ILE A 126 -10.83 -11.10 -8.46
C ILE A 126 -10.12 -10.31 -9.55
N GLU A 127 -10.07 -9.01 -9.39
CA GLU A 127 -9.36 -8.11 -10.28
C GLU A 127 -7.83 -8.25 -10.15
N PRO A 128 -7.04 -7.89 -11.17
CA PRO A 128 -5.59 -7.85 -11.06
C PRO A 128 -5.15 -6.98 -9.89
N ASP A 129 -4.19 -7.47 -9.11
CA ASP A 129 -3.65 -6.72 -7.97
C ASP A 129 -2.80 -5.55 -8.47
N LEU A 130 -3.25 -4.33 -8.18
CA LEU A 130 -2.57 -3.08 -8.57
C LEU A 130 -1.14 -3.01 -8.04
N SER A 131 -0.96 -3.39 -6.78
CA SER A 131 0.35 -3.31 -6.12
C SER A 131 1.37 -4.28 -6.73
N ASN A 132 0.91 -5.45 -7.17
CA ASN A 132 1.77 -6.45 -7.83
C ASN A 132 1.95 -6.16 -9.33
N ALA A 133 1.00 -5.52 -10.00
CA ALA A 133 1.14 -5.07 -11.39
C ALA A 133 2.09 -3.87 -11.51
N LEU A 134 2.15 -3.01 -10.48
CA LEU A 134 2.84 -1.75 -10.52
C LEU A 134 4.35 -1.83 -10.81
N PRO A 135 5.13 -2.81 -10.31
CA PRO A 135 6.53 -2.99 -10.71
C PRO A 135 6.71 -3.20 -12.23
N PHE A 136 5.86 -3.99 -12.87
CA PHE A 136 5.91 -4.23 -14.30
C PHE A 136 5.54 -2.98 -15.11
N ILE A 137 4.54 -2.23 -14.63
CA ILE A 137 4.16 -0.92 -15.19
C ILE A 137 5.34 0.05 -15.07
N ALA A 138 5.98 0.08 -13.91
CA ALA A 138 7.16 0.94 -13.66
C ALA A 138 8.33 0.59 -14.58
N ALA A 139 8.57 -0.71 -14.84
CA ALA A 139 9.58 -1.14 -15.80
C ALA A 139 9.31 -0.55 -17.19
N ALA A 140 8.07 -0.57 -17.68
CA ALA A 140 7.71 0.07 -18.94
C ALA A 140 7.97 1.59 -18.92
N ILE A 141 7.68 2.26 -17.81
CA ILE A 141 7.92 3.71 -17.69
C ILE A 141 9.42 4.02 -17.75
N VAL A 142 10.25 3.31 -16.99
CA VAL A 142 11.69 3.61 -16.93
C VAL A 142 12.45 3.20 -18.18
N THR A 143 11.91 2.30 -19.00
CA THR A 143 12.53 1.83 -20.27
C THR A 143 11.90 2.42 -21.53
N SER A 144 11.00 3.41 -21.41
CA SER A 144 10.20 3.94 -22.53
C SER A 144 9.42 2.84 -23.28
N GLY A 145 9.04 1.81 -22.56
CA GLY A 145 8.34 0.62 -23.07
C GLY A 145 6.82 0.73 -22.92
N ARG A 146 6.17 -0.42 -23.12
CA ARG A 146 4.72 -0.55 -23.01
C ARG A 146 4.35 -1.79 -22.19
N MET A 147 3.42 -1.62 -21.24
CA MET A 147 2.85 -2.71 -20.43
C MET A 147 1.35 -2.79 -20.66
N HIS A 148 0.84 -4.02 -20.83
CA HIS A 148 -0.59 -4.32 -20.87
C HIS A 148 -0.95 -5.25 -19.73
N VAL A 149 -1.71 -4.73 -18.76
CA VAL A 149 -2.29 -5.51 -17.67
C VAL A 149 -3.68 -5.95 -18.11
N ARG A 150 -3.79 -7.20 -18.51
CA ARG A 150 -5.05 -7.79 -19.01
C ARG A 150 -6.10 -7.87 -17.91
N ASP A 151 -7.36 -7.88 -18.32
CA ASP A 151 -8.52 -8.07 -17.44
C ASP A 151 -8.63 -6.99 -16.32
N TRP A 152 -7.99 -5.83 -16.51
CA TRP A 152 -8.15 -4.70 -15.61
C TRP A 152 -9.58 -4.18 -15.70
N PRO A 153 -10.34 -4.09 -14.58
CA PRO A 153 -11.74 -3.69 -14.61
C PRO A 153 -11.90 -2.20 -14.96
N GLN A 154 -13.02 -1.85 -15.61
CA GLN A 154 -13.36 -0.45 -15.90
C GLN A 154 -13.51 0.39 -14.61
N GLU A 155 -14.06 -0.22 -13.57
CA GLU A 155 -14.15 0.33 -12.22
C GLU A 155 -13.44 -0.61 -11.26
N SER A 156 -12.34 -0.16 -10.68
CA SER A 156 -11.58 -0.91 -9.70
C SER A 156 -12.06 -0.61 -8.28
N PHE A 157 -12.03 -1.61 -7.40
CA PHE A 157 -12.17 -1.42 -5.96
C PHE A 157 -10.88 -0.87 -5.34
N GLN A 158 -9.73 -1.13 -5.95
CA GLN A 158 -8.43 -0.65 -5.50
C GLN A 158 -8.26 0.85 -5.79
N PRO A 159 -7.32 1.57 -5.14
CA PRO A 159 -7.05 2.99 -5.37
C PRO A 159 -6.32 3.23 -6.71
N ALA A 160 -6.89 2.70 -7.81
CA ALA A 160 -6.27 2.76 -9.12
C ALA A 160 -6.16 4.18 -9.65
N THR A 161 -7.19 5.01 -9.44
CA THR A 161 -7.21 6.40 -9.91
C THR A 161 -6.01 7.18 -9.39
N ASP A 162 -5.75 7.14 -8.07
CA ASP A 162 -4.64 7.85 -7.45
C ASP A 162 -3.29 7.40 -8.00
N VAL A 163 -3.11 6.09 -8.16
CA VAL A 163 -1.87 5.52 -8.71
C VAL A 163 -1.68 5.95 -10.17
N LEU A 164 -2.72 5.84 -11.01
CA LEU A 164 -2.63 6.17 -12.42
C LEU A 164 -2.40 7.66 -12.66
N GLU A 165 -2.89 8.54 -11.78
CA GLU A 165 -2.58 9.98 -11.81
C GLU A 165 -1.11 10.25 -11.52
N VAL A 166 -0.52 9.58 -10.55
CA VAL A 166 0.92 9.69 -10.27
C VAL A 166 1.76 9.19 -11.43
N LEU A 167 1.37 8.08 -12.08
CA LEU A 167 2.08 7.60 -13.28
C LEU A 167 2.01 8.59 -14.44
N ARG A 168 0.85 9.24 -14.64
CA ARG A 168 0.70 10.33 -15.65
C ARG A 168 1.58 11.53 -15.32
N ALA A 169 1.73 11.88 -14.04
CA ALA A 169 2.60 12.95 -13.60
C ALA A 169 4.08 12.70 -13.95
N PHE A 170 4.53 11.44 -13.91
CA PHE A 170 5.87 11.04 -14.40
C PHE A 170 6.00 11.12 -15.93
N GLY A 171 4.91 11.33 -16.67
CA GLY A 171 4.87 11.42 -18.12
C GLY A 171 4.35 10.17 -18.83
N ALA A 172 3.86 9.18 -18.09
CA ALA A 172 3.31 7.96 -18.67
C ALA A 172 1.97 8.25 -19.39
N ARG A 173 1.73 7.57 -20.52
CA ARG A 173 0.42 7.52 -21.18
C ARG A 173 -0.34 6.32 -20.63
N VAL A 174 -1.52 6.60 -20.10
CA VAL A 174 -2.37 5.58 -19.49
C VAL A 174 -3.67 5.49 -20.26
N MET A 175 -3.94 4.34 -20.82
CA MET A 175 -5.14 4.03 -21.60
C MET A 175 -5.83 2.81 -21.00
N GLN A 176 -7.13 2.74 -21.14
CA GLN A 176 -7.92 1.60 -20.68
C GLN A 176 -8.95 1.27 -21.77
N ASP A 177 -9.05 -0.01 -22.09
CA ASP A 177 -10.00 -0.55 -23.05
C ASP A 177 -10.67 -1.82 -22.51
N SER A 178 -11.41 -2.54 -23.35
CA SER A 178 -12.06 -3.80 -22.97
C SER A 178 -11.08 -4.95 -22.70
N GLY A 179 -9.83 -4.82 -23.11
CA GLY A 179 -8.78 -5.82 -22.87
C GLY A 179 -7.99 -5.58 -21.58
N GLY A 180 -8.13 -4.40 -20.96
CA GLY A 180 -7.45 -4.07 -19.73
C GLY A 180 -6.80 -2.68 -19.69
N LEU A 181 -5.75 -2.55 -18.89
CA LEU A 181 -4.99 -1.32 -18.68
C LEU A 181 -3.70 -1.35 -19.50
N ILE A 182 -3.49 -0.31 -20.29
CA ILE A 182 -2.27 -0.12 -21.06
C ILE A 182 -1.53 1.12 -20.53
N VAL A 183 -0.24 0.94 -20.21
CA VAL A 183 0.64 2.03 -19.79
C VAL A 183 1.86 2.06 -20.69
N GLU A 184 2.14 3.23 -21.26
CA GLU A 184 3.32 3.49 -22.07
C GLU A 184 4.21 4.51 -21.35
N GLY A 185 5.50 4.21 -21.25
CA GLY A 185 6.49 5.14 -20.71
C GLY A 185 6.67 6.35 -21.63
N PRO A 186 7.14 7.50 -21.10
CA PRO A 186 7.52 8.63 -21.92
C PRO A 186 8.65 8.24 -22.89
N SER A 187 8.69 8.83 -24.07
CA SER A 187 9.79 8.61 -25.01
C SER A 187 11.12 9.06 -24.41
N GLU A 188 12.24 8.55 -24.92
CA GLU A 188 13.58 8.97 -24.46
C GLU A 188 13.80 10.47 -24.59
N SER A 189 13.22 11.10 -25.61
CA SER A 189 13.31 12.55 -25.83
C SER A 189 12.51 13.36 -24.81
N GLU A 190 11.33 12.89 -24.43
CA GLU A 190 10.50 13.48 -23.38
C GLU A 190 11.11 13.25 -22.00
N GLY A 191 11.52 12.00 -21.71
CA GLY A 191 12.05 11.56 -20.42
C GLY A 191 11.04 11.59 -19.31
N ILE A 192 11.43 11.03 -18.16
CA ILE A 192 10.59 10.98 -16.97
C ILE A 192 10.62 12.34 -16.27
N SER A 193 9.46 12.90 -15.96
CA SER A 193 9.33 14.14 -15.21
C SER A 193 9.54 13.91 -13.72
N GLY A 194 10.17 14.86 -13.02
CA GLY A 194 10.11 14.91 -11.57
C GLY A 194 8.73 15.38 -11.10
N ILE A 195 8.32 14.90 -9.93
CA ILE A 195 6.98 15.13 -9.38
C ILE A 195 7.04 15.63 -7.94
N ASP A 196 6.05 16.40 -7.51
CA ASP A 196 5.79 16.71 -6.12
C ASP A 196 4.37 16.22 -5.78
N VAL A 197 4.28 15.14 -4.99
CA VAL A 197 3.02 14.43 -4.78
C VAL A 197 2.84 13.97 -3.35
N ASP A 198 1.60 14.02 -2.88
CA ASP A 198 1.15 13.38 -1.65
C ASP A 198 0.71 11.94 -1.94
N LEU A 199 1.39 10.97 -1.33
CA LEU A 199 1.11 9.54 -1.47
C LEU A 199 0.41 8.97 -0.24
N SER A 200 -0.14 9.78 0.65
CA SER A 200 -0.77 9.32 1.90
C SER A 200 -1.91 8.31 1.66
N ALA A 201 -2.62 8.44 0.55
CA ALA A 201 -3.67 7.50 0.12
C ALA A 201 -3.13 6.15 -0.39
N ILE A 202 -1.93 6.14 -0.95
CA ILE A 202 -1.32 4.99 -1.66
C ILE A 202 0.12 4.72 -1.20
N GLY A 203 0.40 4.93 0.08
CA GLY A 203 1.76 4.92 0.64
C GLY A 203 2.57 3.65 0.39
N GLU A 204 1.91 2.50 0.26
CA GLU A 204 2.58 1.24 -0.08
C GLU A 204 3.22 1.24 -1.48
N THR A 205 2.82 2.14 -2.38
CA THR A 205 3.40 2.28 -3.72
C THR A 205 4.70 3.09 -3.74
N ALA A 206 5.00 3.79 -2.65
CA ALA A 206 6.14 4.72 -2.56
C ALA A 206 7.50 4.11 -2.96
N PRO A 207 7.83 2.84 -2.63
CA PRO A 207 9.07 2.23 -3.10
C PRO A 207 9.16 2.14 -4.63
N THR A 208 8.06 1.80 -5.29
CA THR A 208 7.98 1.79 -6.77
C THR A 208 8.08 3.21 -7.35
N MET A 209 7.37 4.18 -6.75
CA MET A 209 7.43 5.57 -7.20
C MET A 209 8.85 6.16 -7.03
N ALA A 210 9.55 5.81 -5.94
CA ALA A 210 10.94 6.18 -5.77
C ALA A 210 11.85 5.54 -6.84
N ALA A 211 11.62 4.28 -7.20
CA ALA A 211 12.37 3.59 -8.25
C ALA A 211 12.14 4.19 -9.66
N ILE A 212 10.99 4.81 -9.91
CA ILE A 212 10.77 5.61 -11.13
C ILE A 212 11.48 6.97 -11.01
N ALA A 213 11.31 7.64 -9.86
CA ALA A 213 11.79 9.01 -9.65
C ALA A 213 13.32 9.16 -9.75
N VAL A 214 14.11 8.10 -9.44
CA VAL A 214 15.58 8.13 -9.61
C VAL A 214 16.02 8.34 -11.05
N PHE A 215 15.15 8.13 -12.04
CA PHE A 215 15.40 8.36 -13.46
C PHE A 215 14.77 9.65 -13.99
N ALA A 216 14.12 10.43 -13.12
CA ALA A 216 13.51 11.68 -13.52
C ALA A 216 14.56 12.75 -13.89
N ARG A 217 14.20 13.65 -14.81
CA ARG A 217 15.06 14.75 -15.28
C ARG A 217 15.09 15.96 -14.35
N SER A 218 14.16 16.01 -13.39
CA SER A 218 14.08 17.05 -12.37
C SER A 218 13.78 16.42 -11.00
N ALA A 219 13.93 17.19 -9.94
CA ALA A 219 13.70 16.73 -8.58
C ALA A 219 12.28 16.19 -8.37
N SER A 220 12.17 15.15 -7.54
CA SER A 220 10.90 14.62 -7.09
C SER A 220 10.78 14.71 -5.57
N THR A 221 9.57 15.00 -5.08
CA THR A 221 9.23 14.99 -3.66
C THR A 221 8.02 14.09 -3.45
N LEU A 222 8.21 13.02 -2.68
CA LEU A 222 7.15 12.08 -2.30
C LEU A 222 6.79 12.34 -0.85
N ARG A 223 5.57 12.82 -0.58
CA ARG A 223 5.10 13.27 0.74
C ARG A 223 4.01 12.35 1.31
N GLY A 224 3.70 12.51 2.61
CA GLY A 224 2.58 11.82 3.27
C GLY A 224 2.84 10.35 3.57
N ILE A 225 4.07 9.87 3.47
CA ILE A 225 4.43 8.46 3.60
C ILE A 225 5.22 8.11 4.87
N GLY A 226 5.19 8.98 5.88
CA GLY A 226 5.88 8.73 7.14
C GLY A 226 5.47 7.42 7.83
N HIS A 227 4.23 6.96 7.62
CA HIS A 227 3.69 5.72 8.19
C HIS A 227 4.39 4.45 7.67
N ILE A 228 4.99 4.47 6.46
CA ILE A 228 5.68 3.28 5.91
C ILE A 228 6.98 2.94 6.62
N ARG A 229 7.45 3.78 7.55
CA ARG A 229 8.56 3.45 8.46
C ARG A 229 8.22 2.27 9.38
N GLY A 230 6.93 2.06 9.66
CA GLY A 230 6.44 0.99 10.51
C GLY A 230 6.04 -0.29 9.78
N HIS A 231 6.31 -0.42 8.47
CA HIS A 231 5.96 -1.59 7.67
C HIS A 231 6.93 -2.78 7.89
N GLU A 232 7.25 -3.55 6.84
CA GLU A 232 8.18 -4.69 6.92
C GLU A 232 9.58 -4.26 7.38
N THR A 233 10.01 -3.10 6.91
CA THR A 233 11.19 -2.37 7.34
C THR A 233 10.87 -0.86 7.43
N ASP A 234 11.80 -0.04 7.93
CA ASP A 234 11.72 1.41 7.70
C ASP A 234 12.04 1.68 6.22
N ARG A 235 10.98 1.68 5.38
CA ARG A 235 11.14 1.81 3.93
C ARG A 235 11.78 3.12 3.50
N LEU A 236 11.59 4.21 4.26
CA LEU A 236 12.21 5.50 3.92
C LEU A 236 13.72 5.43 4.12
N ALA A 237 14.15 4.91 5.27
CA ALA A 237 15.57 4.73 5.57
C ALA A 237 16.23 3.70 4.63
N ALA A 238 15.54 2.62 4.30
CA ALA A 238 16.02 1.59 3.38
C ALA A 238 16.20 2.15 1.96
N LEU A 239 15.21 2.88 1.42
CA LEU A 239 15.31 3.50 0.10
C LEU A 239 16.46 4.52 0.02
N GLU A 240 16.57 5.39 1.03
CA GLU A 240 17.67 6.35 1.09
C GLU A 240 19.03 5.62 1.09
N THR A 241 19.16 4.60 1.93
CA THR A 241 20.41 3.83 2.04
C THR A 241 20.78 3.16 0.73
N GLU A 242 19.86 2.43 0.12
CA GLU A 242 20.16 1.61 -1.05
C GLU A 242 20.33 2.45 -2.32
N ILE A 243 19.49 3.45 -2.53
CA ILE A 243 19.62 4.36 -3.67
C ILE A 243 20.92 5.17 -3.57
N THR A 244 21.29 5.65 -2.37
CA THR A 244 22.58 6.33 -2.14
C THR A 244 23.76 5.39 -2.39
N ARG A 245 23.68 4.13 -1.98
CA ARG A 245 24.71 3.10 -2.25
C ARG A 245 24.95 2.93 -3.74
N LEU A 246 23.91 2.99 -4.55
CA LEU A 246 24.00 2.94 -6.01
C LEU A 246 24.45 4.28 -6.64
N GLY A 247 24.77 5.31 -5.86
CA GLY A 247 25.19 6.63 -6.35
C GLY A 247 24.07 7.62 -6.57
N GLY A 248 22.86 7.28 -6.19
CA GLY A 248 21.68 8.16 -6.30
C GLY A 248 21.72 9.29 -5.27
N SER A 249 21.02 10.38 -5.58
CA SER A 249 20.85 11.54 -4.70
C SER A 249 19.44 11.54 -4.13
N ILE A 250 19.30 11.09 -2.90
CA ILE A 250 18.04 10.95 -2.19
C ILE A 250 18.22 11.35 -0.73
N SER A 251 17.20 11.94 -0.14
CA SER A 251 17.15 12.25 1.29
C SER A 251 15.76 12.08 1.85
N GLN A 252 15.70 11.72 3.13
CA GLN A 252 14.43 11.67 3.86
C GLN A 252 13.98 13.09 4.26
N THR A 253 12.66 13.28 4.25
CA THR A 253 12.00 14.38 4.95
C THR A 253 11.31 13.85 6.22
N SER A 254 10.61 14.69 6.96
CA SER A 254 9.85 14.26 8.15
C SER A 254 8.81 13.18 7.82
N ASP A 255 8.19 13.25 6.64
CA ASP A 255 7.08 12.40 6.22
C ASP A 255 7.27 11.80 4.81
N GLY A 256 8.46 11.86 4.24
CA GLY A 256 8.65 11.44 2.85
C GLY A 256 10.09 11.35 2.38
N LEU A 257 10.25 11.48 1.07
CA LEU A 257 11.52 11.41 0.35
C LEU A 257 11.65 12.58 -0.63
N ARG A 258 12.86 13.11 -0.74
CA ARG A 258 13.29 14.00 -1.82
C ARG A 258 14.37 13.30 -2.65
N ILE A 259 14.17 13.27 -3.96
CA ILE A 259 15.03 12.58 -4.92
C ILE A 259 15.49 13.57 -5.97
N GLU A 260 16.79 13.73 -6.14
CA GLU A 260 17.38 14.63 -7.13
C GLU A 260 17.91 13.83 -8.33
N PRO A 261 17.96 14.42 -9.53
CA PRO A 261 18.57 13.79 -10.69
C PRO A 261 20.00 13.36 -10.38
N SER A 262 20.33 12.11 -10.71
CA SER A 262 21.64 11.53 -10.45
C SER A 262 21.93 10.37 -11.38
N THR A 263 23.18 9.93 -11.45
CA THR A 263 23.57 8.78 -12.25
C THR A 263 23.81 7.58 -11.34
N LEU A 264 22.98 6.57 -11.49
CA LEU A 264 23.12 5.32 -10.76
C LEU A 264 24.20 4.42 -11.38
N ARG A 265 24.78 3.55 -10.56
CA ARG A 265 25.82 2.59 -10.92
C ARG A 265 25.45 1.18 -10.45
N ALA A 266 26.12 0.18 -11.02
CA ALA A 266 26.05 -1.20 -10.58
C ALA A 266 26.31 -1.38 -9.09
N GLY A 267 25.70 -2.37 -8.47
CA GLY A 267 25.91 -2.71 -7.07
C GLY A 267 24.82 -3.61 -6.52
N THR A 268 25.03 -4.09 -5.30
CA THR A 268 24.04 -4.89 -4.57
C THR A 268 23.03 -3.98 -3.91
N PHE A 269 21.75 -4.30 -4.07
CA PHE A 269 20.63 -3.66 -3.41
C PHE A 269 20.06 -4.62 -2.34
N HIS A 270 20.12 -4.22 -1.07
CA HIS A 270 19.63 -5.02 0.04
C HIS A 270 18.13 -4.87 0.20
N THR A 271 17.42 -5.99 0.38
CA THR A 271 15.96 -6.00 0.38
C THR A 271 15.35 -5.90 1.78
N TYR A 272 16.11 -6.11 2.83
CA TYR A 272 15.63 -6.08 4.22
C TYR A 272 14.45 -7.05 4.46
N ASP A 273 14.40 -8.16 3.73
CA ASP A 273 13.26 -9.10 3.67
C ASP A 273 11.93 -8.42 3.29
N ASP A 274 11.98 -7.31 2.58
CA ASP A 274 10.80 -6.57 2.12
C ASP A 274 10.64 -6.72 0.60
N HIS A 275 9.50 -7.31 0.21
CA HIS A 275 9.17 -7.58 -1.19
C HIS A 275 9.11 -6.32 -2.06
N ARG A 276 8.72 -5.16 -1.48
CA ARG A 276 8.67 -3.90 -2.23
C ARG A 276 10.04 -3.27 -2.43
N MET A 277 10.97 -3.50 -1.51
CA MET A 277 12.37 -3.15 -1.73
C MET A 277 12.97 -4.01 -2.84
N ALA A 278 12.67 -5.32 -2.87
CA ALA A 278 13.12 -6.23 -3.92
C ALA A 278 12.59 -5.82 -5.30
N THR A 279 11.30 -5.50 -5.41
CA THR A 279 10.73 -5.04 -6.69
C THR A 279 11.27 -3.68 -7.12
N SER A 280 11.57 -2.76 -6.19
CA SER A 280 12.22 -1.48 -6.52
C SER A 280 13.63 -1.68 -7.10
N ALA A 281 14.40 -2.61 -6.53
CA ALA A 281 15.70 -3.01 -7.08
C ALA A 281 15.57 -3.58 -8.49
N ALA A 282 14.58 -4.45 -8.72
CA ALA A 282 14.32 -5.02 -10.03
C ALA A 282 13.98 -3.93 -11.07
N ILE A 283 13.14 -2.95 -10.72
CA ILE A 283 12.83 -1.80 -11.59
C ILE A 283 14.11 -1.02 -11.94
N ILE A 284 14.94 -0.69 -10.96
CA ILE A 284 16.20 0.02 -11.19
C ILE A 284 17.11 -0.80 -12.11
N GLY A 285 17.17 -2.11 -11.91
CA GLY A 285 17.97 -3.05 -12.70
C GLY A 285 17.57 -3.15 -14.17
N THR A 286 16.35 -2.76 -14.57
CA THR A 286 15.98 -2.74 -16.00
C THR A 286 16.74 -1.67 -16.80
N ARG A 287 17.22 -0.62 -16.14
CA ARG A 287 17.92 0.49 -16.78
C ARG A 287 19.39 0.62 -16.36
N VAL A 288 19.75 0.10 -15.20
CA VAL A 288 21.11 0.12 -14.67
C VAL A 288 21.66 -1.30 -14.67
N GLY A 289 22.54 -1.60 -15.62
CA GLY A 289 23.17 -2.92 -15.70
C GLY A 289 24.02 -3.24 -14.46
N GLY A 290 23.96 -4.50 -14.00
CA GLY A 290 24.76 -4.96 -12.86
C GLY A 290 24.17 -4.64 -11.50
N ILE A 291 22.87 -4.41 -11.39
CA ILE A 291 22.16 -4.41 -10.12
C ILE A 291 21.98 -5.87 -9.68
N ASP A 292 22.48 -6.19 -8.50
CA ASP A 292 22.28 -7.48 -7.83
C ASP A 292 21.26 -7.32 -6.70
N VAL A 293 20.16 -8.09 -6.74
CA VAL A 293 19.09 -8.05 -5.74
C VAL A 293 19.37 -9.13 -4.69
N GLU A 294 19.75 -8.75 -3.48
CA GLU A 294 20.23 -9.65 -2.42
C GLU A 294 19.29 -10.86 -2.18
N ASN A 295 18.01 -10.64 -2.13
CA ASN A 295 17.02 -11.67 -1.86
C ASN A 295 15.72 -11.39 -2.64
N ILE A 296 15.69 -11.78 -3.91
CA ILE A 296 14.49 -11.60 -4.76
C ILE A 296 13.32 -12.48 -4.29
N ASP A 297 13.60 -13.62 -3.64
CA ASP A 297 12.58 -14.57 -3.20
C ASP A 297 11.65 -13.99 -2.12
N THR A 298 12.03 -12.88 -1.48
CA THR A 298 11.13 -12.17 -0.56
C THR A 298 9.84 -11.69 -1.26
N THR A 299 9.85 -11.55 -2.60
CA THR A 299 8.67 -11.22 -3.41
C THR A 299 7.60 -12.31 -3.37
N ALA A 300 7.96 -13.57 -3.09
CA ALA A 300 7.03 -14.69 -2.98
C ALA A 300 5.96 -14.49 -1.90
N LYS A 301 6.16 -13.54 -0.97
CA LYS A 301 5.15 -13.14 0.03
C LYS A 301 3.85 -12.65 -0.62
N THR A 302 3.94 -11.93 -1.73
CA THR A 302 2.78 -11.28 -2.39
C THR A 302 2.60 -11.70 -3.83
N LEU A 303 3.68 -12.05 -4.52
CA LEU A 303 3.66 -12.53 -5.89
C LEU A 303 4.63 -13.72 -6.02
N PRO A 304 4.16 -14.94 -5.75
CA PRO A 304 4.92 -16.15 -6.04
C PRO A 304 5.38 -16.14 -7.50
N ASP A 305 6.60 -16.63 -7.74
CA ASP A 305 7.18 -16.72 -9.08
C ASP A 305 7.51 -15.37 -9.76
N PHE A 306 7.62 -14.28 -8.96
CA PHE A 306 7.95 -12.95 -9.48
C PHE A 306 9.16 -12.96 -10.42
N ALA A 307 10.25 -13.65 -10.05
CA ALA A 307 11.49 -13.62 -10.82
C ALA A 307 11.31 -14.19 -12.25
N ASN A 308 10.53 -15.27 -12.41
CA ASN A 308 10.25 -15.85 -13.74
C ASN A 308 9.30 -14.94 -14.54
N LEU A 309 8.24 -14.42 -13.90
CA LEU A 309 7.33 -13.46 -14.53
C LEU A 309 8.07 -12.20 -14.99
N TRP A 310 8.98 -11.69 -14.14
CA TRP A 310 9.81 -10.53 -14.46
C TRP A 310 10.70 -10.78 -15.68
N SER A 311 11.41 -11.91 -15.68
CA SER A 311 12.30 -12.29 -16.78
C SER A 311 11.55 -12.46 -18.10
N ALA A 312 10.31 -12.98 -18.05
CA ALA A 312 9.50 -13.18 -19.25
C ALA A 312 8.97 -11.86 -19.86
N VAL A 313 8.93 -10.77 -19.08
CA VAL A 313 8.36 -9.49 -19.53
C VAL A 313 9.42 -8.51 -19.99
N ILE A 314 10.64 -8.56 -19.42
CA ILE A 314 11.72 -7.59 -19.71
C ILE A 314 12.67 -8.06 -20.83
N THR A 315 12.41 -9.20 -21.45
CA THR A 315 13.16 -9.68 -22.63
C THR A 315 12.55 -9.13 -23.92
#